data_d2049d7ba3bea568a225d3e31c872aa4
#
_entry.id   d2049d7ba3bea568a225d3e31c872aa4
#
_cell.length_a   1.000
_cell.length_b   1.000
_cell.length_c   1.000
_cell.angle_alpha   90.00
_cell.angle_beta   90.00
_cell.angle_gamma   90.00
#
_symmetry.space_group_name_H-M   'P 1'
#
loop_
_entity.id
_entity.type
_entity.pdbx_description
1 polymer ?
#
loop_
_entity_poly.entity_id
_entity_poly.type
_entity_poly.pdbx_seq_one_letter_code
_entity_poly.pdbx_strand_id
1 'polypeptide(L)' 'MMSAAPVLLYTKTGCPYCAAKRAELAARGVAVREINVSERPEVVAELLKVTRGRRIVPVVVEGGRIEIAPGGGSSF' A
#
# COMPACT_ATOMS: atom_id res chain seq x y z
N MET A 1 -7.74 20.64 -16.62
CA MET A 1 -6.90 20.21 -15.52
C MET A 1 -7.20 18.79 -15.07
N MET A 2 -6.20 18.01 -14.92
CA MET A 2 -6.37 16.62 -14.52
C MET A 2 -6.24 16.47 -13.03
N SER A 3 -7.15 15.74 -12.42
CA SER A 3 -6.96 15.33 -11.05
C SER A 3 -6.32 13.96 -11.06
N ALA A 4 -5.21 13.83 -10.39
CA ALA A 4 -4.57 12.54 -10.26
C ALA A 4 -5.36 11.67 -9.28
N ALA A 5 -5.53 10.42 -9.60
CA ALA A 5 -6.10 9.47 -8.66
C ALA A 5 -5.17 9.38 -7.44
N PRO A 6 -5.70 9.16 -6.23
CA PRO A 6 -4.85 8.99 -5.06
C PRO A 6 -4.02 7.71 -5.19
N VAL A 7 -2.85 7.75 -4.59
CA VAL A 7 -2.01 6.56 -4.46
C VAL A 7 -2.67 5.64 -3.44
N LEU A 8 -2.82 4.37 -3.77
CA LEU A 8 -3.31 3.38 -2.82
C LEU A 8 -2.13 2.78 -2.08
N LEU A 9 -2.23 2.73 -0.76
CA LEU A 9 -1.20 2.15 0.08
C LEU A 9 -1.83 1.09 0.98
N TYR A 10 -1.49 -0.16 0.73
CA TYR A 10 -1.94 -1.28 1.56
C TYR A 10 -0.94 -1.49 2.67
N THR A 11 -1.43 -1.55 3.91
CA THR A 11 -0.59 -1.67 5.09
C THR A 11 -1.16 -2.68 6.06
N LYS A 12 -0.43 -2.94 7.15
CA LYS A 12 -0.97 -3.66 8.29
C LYS A 12 -0.52 -2.96 9.57
N THR A 13 -1.20 -3.24 10.66
CA THR A 13 -0.84 -2.71 11.98
C THR A 13 0.52 -3.26 12.40
N GLY A 14 1.38 -2.39 12.90
CA GLY A 14 2.69 -2.79 13.42
C GLY A 14 3.74 -3.08 12.36
N CYS A 15 3.58 -2.59 11.16
CA CYS A 15 4.54 -2.78 10.07
C CYS A 15 5.45 -1.56 9.96
N PRO A 16 6.74 -1.66 10.34
CA PRO A 16 7.64 -0.51 10.24
C PRO A 16 7.90 -0.09 8.79
N TYR A 17 7.91 -1.03 7.86
CA TYR A 17 8.07 -0.69 6.44
C TYR A 17 6.85 0.07 5.91
N CYS A 18 5.66 -0.23 6.43
CA CYS A 18 4.44 0.50 6.07
C CYS A 18 4.52 1.93 6.58
N ALA A 19 5.00 2.13 7.80
CA ALA A 19 5.17 3.47 8.36
C ALA A 19 6.18 4.28 7.56
N ALA A 20 7.29 3.66 7.16
CA ALA A 20 8.31 4.33 6.36
C ALA A 20 7.75 4.75 4.99
N LYS A 21 6.97 3.87 4.36
CA LYS A 21 6.38 4.17 3.06
C LYS A 21 5.34 5.28 3.18
N ARG A 22 4.54 5.27 4.24
CA ARG A 22 3.57 6.34 4.51
C ARG A 22 4.26 7.69 4.63
N ALA A 23 5.38 7.73 5.36
CA ALA A 23 6.13 8.96 5.52
C ALA A 23 6.74 9.44 4.20
N GLU A 24 7.26 8.51 3.41
CA GLU A 24 7.84 8.83 2.10
C GLU A 24 6.80 9.43 1.17
N LEU A 25 5.62 8.83 1.10
CA LEU A 25 4.55 9.35 0.23
C LEU A 25 4.05 10.70 0.71
N ALA A 26 3.97 10.92 2.01
CA ALA A 26 3.60 12.21 2.57
C ALA A 26 4.63 13.28 2.19
N ALA A 27 5.91 12.94 2.23
CA ALA A 27 6.98 13.87 1.84
C ALA A 27 6.92 14.24 0.37
N ARG A 28 6.40 13.34 -0.47
CA ARG A 28 6.20 13.63 -1.90
C ARG A 28 5.00 14.53 -2.16
N GLY A 29 4.16 14.77 -1.15
CA GLY A 29 3.00 15.62 -1.30
C GLY A 29 1.87 15.01 -2.14
N VAL A 30 1.87 13.68 -2.32
CA VAL A 30 0.81 13.03 -3.08
C VAL A 30 -0.35 12.67 -2.18
N ALA A 31 -1.56 12.64 -2.73
CA ALA A 31 -2.72 12.18 -2.02
C ALA A 31 -2.64 10.66 -1.86
N VAL A 32 -2.83 10.17 -0.64
CA VAL A 32 -2.71 8.74 -0.33
C VAL A 32 -4.01 8.24 0.28
N ARG A 33 -4.47 7.11 -0.21
CA ARG A 33 -5.54 6.37 0.41
C ARG A 33 -4.92 5.11 1.05
N GLU A 34 -4.84 5.11 2.36
CA GLU A 34 -4.28 3.98 3.07
C GLU A 34 -5.36 2.97 3.43
N ILE A 35 -5.07 1.71 3.16
CA ILE A 35 -5.97 0.60 3.47
C ILE A 35 -5.22 -0.37 4.36
N ASN A 36 -5.60 -0.42 5.64
CA ASN A 36 -4.96 -1.29 6.62
C ASN A 36 -5.71 -2.63 6.63
N VAL A 37 -5.04 -3.69 6.19
CA VAL A 37 -5.68 -4.99 6.07
C VAL A 37 -5.94 -5.66 7.41
N SER A 38 -5.27 -5.19 8.48
CA SER A 38 -5.57 -5.67 9.84
C SER A 38 -6.93 -5.16 10.31
N GLU A 39 -7.29 -3.96 9.89
CA GLU A 39 -8.57 -3.34 10.26
C GLU A 39 -9.68 -3.66 9.28
N ARG A 40 -9.31 -3.99 8.05
CA ARG A 40 -10.27 -4.29 6.98
C ARG A 40 -9.91 -5.60 6.30
N PRO A 41 -10.10 -6.73 6.98
CA PRO A 41 -9.70 -8.02 6.42
C PRO A 41 -10.41 -8.38 5.11
N GLU A 42 -11.56 -7.76 4.84
CA GLU A 42 -12.28 -8.02 3.60
C GLU A 42 -11.50 -7.58 2.35
N VAL A 43 -10.50 -6.70 2.50
CA VAL A 43 -9.72 -6.25 1.34
C VAL A 43 -8.56 -7.19 1.01
N VAL A 44 -8.30 -8.19 1.83
CA VAL A 44 -7.18 -9.12 1.60
C VAL A 44 -7.30 -9.81 0.26
N ALA A 45 -8.49 -10.26 -0.11
CA ALA A 45 -8.69 -10.94 -1.40
C ALA A 45 -8.34 -10.02 -2.57
N GLU A 46 -8.72 -8.74 -2.49
CA GLU A 46 -8.36 -7.76 -3.50
C GLU A 46 -6.86 -7.54 -3.55
N LEU A 47 -6.23 -7.41 -2.38
CA LEU A 47 -4.79 -7.23 -2.31
C LEU A 47 -4.04 -8.41 -2.90
N LEU A 48 -4.48 -9.63 -2.64
CA LEU A 48 -3.83 -10.83 -3.17
C LEU A 48 -3.92 -10.90 -4.69
N LYS A 49 -4.96 -10.33 -5.30
CA LYS A 49 -5.02 -10.21 -6.76
C LYS A 49 -3.92 -9.28 -7.28
N VAL A 50 -3.68 -8.19 -6.57
CA VAL A 50 -2.66 -7.21 -6.94
C VAL A 50 -1.27 -7.80 -6.80
N THR A 51 -1.03 -8.58 -5.74
CA THR A 51 0.29 -9.13 -5.44
C THR A 51 0.51 -10.52 -6.03
N ARG A 52 -0.50 -11.06 -6.73
CA ARG A 52 -0.47 -12.41 -7.27
C ARG A 52 -0.26 -13.48 -6.19
N GLY A 53 -0.97 -13.31 -5.08
CA GLY A 53 -0.97 -14.28 -4.00
C GLY A 53 0.10 -14.07 -2.94
N ARG A 54 0.89 -13.00 -3.03
CA ARG A 54 1.92 -12.73 -2.01
C ARG A 54 1.29 -11.98 -0.84
N ARG A 55 1.44 -12.54 0.35
CA ARG A 55 0.91 -11.94 1.58
C ARG A 55 1.97 -11.05 2.21
N ILE A 56 2.20 -9.89 1.60
CA ILE A 56 3.23 -8.96 2.05
C ILE A 56 2.73 -7.53 1.89
N VAL A 57 3.11 -6.66 2.80
CA VAL A 57 2.85 -5.22 2.76
C VAL A 57 4.15 -4.48 3.11
N PRO A 58 4.34 -3.22 2.74
CA PRO A 58 3.38 -2.36 2.06
C PRO A 58 3.29 -2.65 0.56
N VAL A 59 2.13 -2.37 -0.03
CA VAL A 59 1.95 -2.43 -1.47
C VAL A 59 1.44 -1.07 -1.92
N VAL A 60 2.07 -0.51 -2.94
CA VAL A 60 1.74 0.81 -3.47
C VAL A 60 1.18 0.66 -4.86
N VAL A 61 0.00 1.22 -5.10
CA VAL A 61 -0.61 1.26 -6.43
C VAL A 61 -0.74 2.72 -6.83
N GLU A 62 -0.02 3.09 -7.87
CA GLU A 62 -0.01 4.46 -8.36
C GLU A 62 -0.27 4.45 -9.87
N GLY A 63 -1.48 4.79 -10.27
CA GLY A 63 -1.88 4.65 -11.64
C GLY A 63 -1.82 3.18 -12.05
N GLY A 64 -1.18 2.87 -13.15
CA GLY A 64 -0.98 1.50 -13.58
C GLY A 64 0.23 0.82 -12.97
N ARG A 65 0.90 1.47 -12.02
CA ARG A 65 2.15 0.99 -11.46
C ARG A 65 1.91 0.37 -10.10
N ILE A 66 2.43 -0.82 -9.91
CA ILE A 66 2.29 -1.56 -8.66
C ILE A 66 3.68 -1.85 -8.11
N GLU A 67 3.91 -1.46 -6.85
CA GLU A 67 5.15 -1.75 -6.15
C GLU A 67 4.83 -2.62 -4.94
N ILE A 68 5.46 -3.77 -4.87
CA ILE A 68 5.22 -4.74 -3.81
C ILE A 68 6.42 -4.73 -2.88
N ALA A 69 6.18 -4.26 -1.65
CA ALA A 69 7.20 -4.17 -0.60
C ALA A 69 8.50 -3.50 -1.10
N PRO A 70 8.40 -2.32 -1.73
CA PRO A 70 9.60 -1.64 -2.19
C PRO A 70 10.46 -1.25 -0.99
N GLY A 71 11.69 -1.74 -0.94
CA GLY A 71 12.57 -1.49 0.20
C GLY A 71 12.38 -2.43 1.37
N GLY A 72 11.46 -3.36 1.27
CA GLY A 72 11.22 -4.36 2.32
C GLY A 72 9.77 -4.39 2.76
N GLY A 73 9.38 -5.43 3.46
CA GLY A 73 8.01 -5.57 3.89
C GLY A 73 7.84 -6.59 5.01
N SER A 74 6.57 -6.74 5.41
CA SER A 74 6.16 -7.68 6.44
C SER A 74 5.04 -8.54 5.91
N SER A 75 5.04 -9.82 6.28
CA SER A 75 3.95 -10.72 5.89
C SER A 75 2.71 -10.46 6.74
N PHE A 76 1.57 -10.84 6.22
CA PHE A 76 0.32 -10.68 6.97
C PHE A 76 -0.61 -11.91 6.87
#